data_40f516cc6c02196fdb32eb4cb87972d0
#
_entry.id   40f516cc6c02196fdb32eb4cb87972d0
#
_cell.length_a   1.000
_cell.length_b   1.000
_cell.length_c   1.000
_cell.angle_alpha   90.00
_cell.angle_beta   90.00
_cell.angle_gamma   90.00
#
_symmetry.space_group_name_H-M   'P 1'
#
loop_
_entity.id
_entity.type
_entity.pdbx_description
1 polymer ?
#
loop_
_entity_poly.entity_id
_entity_poly.type
_entity_poly.pdbx_seq_one_letter_code
_entity_poly.pdbx_strand_id
1 'polypeptide(L)'
;MDYVTPAGFRDVLSDEACMRERIARDVQACFAARGYLPIETPTLEVMDVMRAGGRMPGSPFKFFDASGDLLAMRPDVTLQVARMCATRLAGQPGPFRFRYMQRVFREAEGRMQAQAREMTQIGVECIGEAGPQADAEVVELMAEALELAGARGCKLALATVGVLRALLAASGASAQWTEQVLAAFHASNFVEVDRLTGEAAAVPPVFAAAIRALPRIRGGREAVEEVRALVAPLGCEDGLDDFARTCDLLAEAGLADRILVDFSVMSSFDYYTGIVFEAYAPELGTPLGSGGRYDNMIGSYGESRPAAGFAFSLEQAMAVAAAADRSVDDEAARPLRIAVPKGSLNADTVAALEAAGLDTTGLDDPGRQLIIRNPGVEYVIVRPTDAPAFVSLGAADCGICGKDSLLEAQSDVVELVDLAYGACLSLIHI
;
A
#
# COMPACT_ATOMS: atom_id res chain seq x y z
N MET A 1 29.74 -16.72 -21.51
CA MET A 1 29.21 -15.65 -20.61
C MET A 1 27.86 -15.30 -21.14
N ASP A 2 26.83 -15.51 -20.35
CA ASP A 2 25.48 -15.04 -20.71
C ASP A 2 25.42 -13.55 -20.35
N TYR A 3 25.23 -12.70 -21.35
CA TYR A 3 25.08 -11.25 -21.17
C TYR A 3 23.64 -10.99 -20.77
N VAL A 4 23.37 -10.92 -19.45
CA VAL A 4 22.04 -10.71 -18.88
C VAL A 4 22.00 -9.43 -18.06
N THR A 5 20.83 -8.80 -17.99
CA THR A 5 20.60 -7.66 -17.09
C THR A 5 20.59 -8.14 -15.64
N PRO A 6 20.94 -7.29 -14.66
CA PRO A 6 20.82 -7.64 -13.25
C PRO A 6 19.36 -8.03 -12.88
N ALA A 7 19.21 -8.93 -11.90
CA ALA A 7 17.89 -9.34 -11.43
C ALA A 7 17.07 -8.10 -11.00
N GLY A 8 15.80 -8.05 -11.40
CA GLY A 8 14.89 -6.92 -11.12
C GLY A 8 15.10 -5.67 -12.00
N PHE A 9 16.02 -5.73 -12.96
CA PHE A 9 16.23 -4.72 -14.01
C PHE A 9 15.95 -5.34 -15.37
N ARG A 10 15.48 -4.54 -16.32
CA ARG A 10 15.18 -5.02 -17.68
C ARG A 10 15.39 -3.94 -18.73
N ASP A 11 15.64 -4.37 -19.95
CA ASP A 11 15.59 -3.50 -21.11
C ASP A 11 14.11 -3.22 -21.46
N VAL A 12 13.85 -1.99 -21.89
CA VAL A 12 12.54 -1.56 -22.43
C VAL A 12 12.71 -1.39 -23.93
N LEU A 13 12.01 -2.20 -24.73
CA LEU A 13 12.10 -2.16 -26.19
C LEU A 13 11.16 -1.12 -26.80
N SER A 14 11.34 -0.86 -28.08
CA SER A 14 10.74 0.29 -28.80
C SER A 14 9.25 0.44 -28.62
N ASP A 15 8.46 -0.63 -28.74
CA ASP A 15 6.99 -0.53 -28.65
C ASP A 15 6.54 -0.11 -27.25
N GLU A 16 7.13 -0.72 -26.23
CA GLU A 16 6.86 -0.35 -24.84
C GLU A 16 7.39 1.07 -24.54
N ALA A 17 8.58 1.42 -25.06
CA ALA A 17 9.16 2.76 -24.87
C ALA A 17 8.26 3.84 -25.46
N CYS A 18 7.73 3.65 -26.67
CA CYS A 18 6.78 4.58 -27.30
C CYS A 18 5.47 4.70 -26.50
N MET A 19 4.97 3.60 -25.95
CA MET A 19 3.78 3.64 -25.07
C MET A 19 4.07 4.45 -23.80
N ARG A 20 5.21 4.21 -23.16
CA ARG A 20 5.66 4.97 -21.97
C ARG A 20 5.75 6.47 -22.24
N GLU A 21 6.35 6.86 -23.36
CA GLU A 21 6.45 8.27 -23.76
C GLU A 21 5.08 8.93 -23.97
N ARG A 22 4.14 8.21 -24.58
CA ARG A 22 2.78 8.71 -24.80
C ARG A 22 2.08 8.95 -23.46
N ILE A 23 2.04 7.93 -22.59
CA ILE A 23 1.41 8.03 -21.26
C ILE A 23 2.06 9.16 -20.45
N ALA A 24 3.39 9.19 -20.43
CA ALA A 24 4.13 10.20 -19.71
C ALA A 24 3.78 11.62 -20.17
N ARG A 25 3.72 11.84 -21.50
CA ARG A 25 3.36 13.13 -22.05
C ARG A 25 1.93 13.55 -21.67
N ASP A 26 0.97 12.63 -21.78
CA ASP A 26 -0.43 12.93 -21.53
C ASP A 26 -0.69 13.21 -20.03
N VAL A 27 -0.12 12.42 -19.14
CA VAL A 27 -0.20 12.63 -17.68
C VAL A 27 0.53 13.92 -17.27
N GLN A 28 1.73 14.17 -17.80
CA GLN A 28 2.47 15.39 -17.49
C GLN A 28 1.77 16.64 -18.02
N ALA A 29 1.05 16.55 -19.15
CA ALA A 29 0.23 17.65 -19.66
C ALA A 29 -0.97 17.95 -18.76
N CYS A 30 -1.62 16.91 -18.21
CA CYS A 30 -2.69 17.05 -17.23
C CYS A 30 -2.20 17.82 -15.99
N PHE A 31 -1.07 17.43 -15.41
CA PHE A 31 -0.49 18.12 -14.26
C PHE A 31 -0.12 19.59 -14.58
N ALA A 32 0.44 19.84 -15.77
CA ALA A 32 0.79 21.19 -16.22
C ALA A 32 -0.45 22.08 -16.34
N ALA A 33 -1.58 21.55 -16.83
CA ALA A 33 -2.84 22.28 -16.95
C ALA A 33 -3.41 22.73 -15.58
N ARG A 34 -3.07 22.03 -14.50
CA ARG A 34 -3.39 22.39 -13.11
C ARG A 34 -2.30 23.26 -12.45
N GLY A 35 -1.33 23.77 -13.21
CA GLY A 35 -0.29 24.68 -12.73
C GLY A 35 0.90 24.02 -12.05
N TYR A 36 1.06 22.69 -12.13
CA TYR A 36 2.22 22.00 -11.58
C TYR A 36 3.45 22.14 -12.49
N LEU A 37 4.55 22.60 -11.93
CA LEU A 37 5.81 22.85 -12.64
C LEU A 37 6.72 21.61 -12.56
N PRO A 38 7.47 21.31 -13.63
CA PRO A 38 8.36 20.15 -13.63
C PRO A 38 9.55 20.36 -12.71
N ILE A 39 9.94 19.31 -11.98
CA ILE A 39 11.19 19.27 -11.23
C ILE A 39 11.95 17.98 -11.50
N GLU A 40 13.26 18.06 -11.32
CA GLU A 40 14.16 16.90 -11.30
C GLU A 40 15.02 16.95 -10.03
N THR A 41 15.11 15.84 -9.33
CA THR A 41 15.98 15.66 -8.18
C THR A 41 17.10 14.67 -8.55
N PRO A 42 18.27 14.71 -7.88
CA PRO A 42 19.35 13.77 -8.17
C PRO A 42 18.92 12.31 -7.95
N THR A 43 19.46 11.38 -8.73
CA THR A 43 19.22 9.93 -8.53
C THR A 43 19.81 9.44 -7.22
N LEU A 44 20.89 10.10 -6.78
CA LEU A 44 21.63 9.77 -5.55
C LEU A 44 21.34 10.82 -4.47
N GLU A 45 21.26 10.37 -3.24
CA GLU A 45 21.13 11.22 -2.07
C GLU A 45 22.04 10.72 -0.95
N VAL A 46 22.45 11.61 -0.08
CA VAL A 46 23.21 11.26 1.13
C VAL A 46 22.28 10.49 2.08
N MET A 47 22.74 9.37 2.60
CA MET A 47 21.90 8.48 3.42
C MET A 47 21.34 9.17 4.66
N ASP A 48 22.09 10.07 5.28
CA ASP A 48 21.65 10.80 6.47
C ASP A 48 20.54 11.81 6.16
N VAL A 49 20.55 12.40 4.97
CA VAL A 49 19.44 13.23 4.47
C VAL A 49 18.17 12.39 4.33
N MET A 50 18.29 11.18 3.79
CA MET A 50 17.13 10.29 3.65
C MET A 50 16.58 9.85 5.02
N ARG A 51 17.44 9.54 5.97
CA ARG A 51 17.03 9.18 7.35
C ARG A 51 16.30 10.31 8.08
N ALA A 52 16.71 11.55 7.84
CA ALA A 52 16.08 12.72 8.46
C ALA A 52 14.61 12.89 8.06
N GLY A 53 14.20 12.44 6.88
CA GLY A 53 12.82 12.52 6.39
C GLY A 53 11.85 11.47 6.94
N GLY A 54 12.33 10.53 7.76
CA GLY A 54 11.52 9.48 8.38
C GLY A 54 11.77 8.08 7.80
N ARG A 55 10.87 7.15 8.09
CA ARG A 55 10.96 5.77 7.61
C ARG A 55 10.71 5.71 6.10
N MET A 56 11.58 5.01 5.40
CA MET A 56 11.45 4.78 3.96
C MET A 56 10.83 3.40 3.70
N PRO A 57 10.01 3.26 2.65
CA PRO A 57 9.56 1.94 2.22
C PRO A 57 10.73 1.18 1.60
N GLY A 58 11.00 -0.01 2.09
CA GLY A 58 12.03 -0.91 1.59
C GLY A 58 13.47 -0.42 1.85
N SER A 59 14.42 -1.25 1.48
CA SER A 59 15.85 -0.94 1.58
C SER A 59 16.33 -0.28 0.30
N PRO A 60 16.92 0.94 0.35
CA PRO A 60 17.52 1.54 -0.82
C PRO A 60 18.85 0.86 -1.17
N PHE A 61 19.25 0.90 -2.45
CA PHE A 61 20.62 0.57 -2.85
C PHE A 61 21.59 1.56 -2.22
N LYS A 62 22.63 1.05 -1.55
CA LYS A 62 23.61 1.84 -0.81
C LYS A 62 25.01 1.57 -1.33
N PHE A 63 25.83 2.61 -1.39
CA PHE A 63 27.24 2.52 -1.74
C PHE A 63 28.03 3.71 -1.16
N PHE A 64 29.33 3.55 -1.06
CA PHE A 64 30.22 4.64 -0.67
C PHE A 64 30.74 5.35 -1.92
N ASP A 65 30.77 6.67 -1.89
CA ASP A 65 31.46 7.45 -2.91
C ASP A 65 32.99 7.48 -2.68
N ALA A 66 33.70 8.19 -3.55
CA ALA A 66 35.16 8.31 -3.45
C ALA A 66 35.60 9.12 -2.20
N SER A 67 34.73 9.93 -1.62
CA SER A 67 34.98 10.70 -0.41
C SER A 67 34.71 9.89 0.87
N GLY A 68 34.10 8.72 0.74
CA GLY A 68 33.71 7.84 1.86
C GLY A 68 32.31 8.15 2.41
N ASP A 69 31.53 9.01 1.75
CA ASP A 69 30.15 9.30 2.13
C ASP A 69 29.24 8.16 1.74
N LEU A 70 28.33 7.76 2.64
CA LEU A 70 27.30 6.76 2.37
C LEU A 70 26.16 7.40 1.57
N LEU A 71 26.05 6.98 0.32
CA LEU A 71 24.99 7.40 -0.60
C LEU A 71 23.94 6.29 -0.76
N ALA A 72 22.76 6.69 -1.20
CA ALA A 72 21.70 5.79 -1.59
C ALA A 72 21.08 6.21 -2.93
N MET A 73 20.67 5.22 -3.74
CA MET A 73 19.76 5.50 -4.85
C MET A 73 18.38 5.79 -4.26
N ARG A 74 17.71 6.84 -4.76
CA ARG A 74 16.40 7.24 -4.23
C ARG A 74 15.37 6.13 -4.35
N PRO A 75 14.73 5.71 -3.24
CA PRO A 75 13.60 4.77 -3.26
C PRO A 75 12.27 5.47 -3.48
N ASP A 76 12.26 6.81 -3.37
CA ASP A 76 11.11 7.69 -3.45
C ASP A 76 11.56 9.11 -3.83
N VAL A 77 10.71 9.90 -4.47
CA VAL A 77 11.03 11.28 -4.89
C VAL A 77 10.62 12.31 -3.84
N THR A 78 9.57 12.06 -3.07
CA THR A 78 8.97 13.01 -2.12
C THR A 78 9.97 13.51 -1.07
N LEU A 79 10.82 12.63 -0.51
CA LEU A 79 11.85 13.01 0.45
C LEU A 79 12.82 14.06 -0.11
N GLN A 80 13.22 13.89 -1.36
CA GLN A 80 14.12 14.82 -2.03
C GLN A 80 13.45 16.15 -2.33
N VAL A 81 12.14 16.12 -2.66
CA VAL A 81 11.35 17.34 -2.86
C VAL A 81 11.21 18.09 -1.54
N ALA A 82 10.93 17.41 -0.44
CA ALA A 82 10.86 18.01 0.90
C ALA A 82 12.18 18.70 1.28
N ARG A 83 13.33 18.00 1.10
CA ARG A 83 14.65 18.60 1.31
C ARG A 83 14.89 19.82 0.42
N MET A 84 14.55 19.72 -0.87
CA MET A 84 14.71 20.81 -1.82
C MET A 84 13.91 22.04 -1.38
N CYS A 85 12.67 21.87 -0.96
CA CYS A 85 11.82 22.95 -0.48
C CYS A 85 12.38 23.61 0.78
N ALA A 86 12.86 22.83 1.74
CA ALA A 86 13.43 23.34 2.98
C ALA A 86 14.79 24.02 2.78
N THR A 87 15.52 23.74 1.71
CA THR A 87 16.87 24.27 1.47
C THR A 87 16.92 25.27 0.31
N ARG A 88 16.65 24.84 -0.91
CA ARG A 88 16.77 25.68 -2.13
C ARG A 88 15.68 26.74 -2.24
N LEU A 89 14.49 26.46 -1.68
CA LEU A 89 13.34 27.34 -1.70
C LEU A 89 13.05 27.95 -0.30
N ALA A 90 14.00 27.83 0.64
CA ALA A 90 13.90 28.44 1.95
C ALA A 90 13.65 29.95 1.82
N GLY A 91 12.67 30.45 2.61
CA GLY A 91 12.30 31.88 2.60
C GLY A 91 11.54 32.36 1.35
N GLN A 92 11.35 31.51 0.34
CA GLN A 92 10.51 31.89 -0.82
C GLN A 92 9.03 31.71 -0.48
N PRO A 93 8.15 32.64 -0.92
CA PRO A 93 6.71 32.49 -0.72
C PRO A 93 6.18 31.34 -1.57
N GLY A 94 5.35 30.47 -0.94
CA GLY A 94 4.57 29.45 -1.65
C GLY A 94 3.24 30.00 -2.17
N PRO A 95 2.31 29.16 -2.63
CA PRO A 95 2.45 27.70 -2.69
C PRO A 95 3.36 27.23 -3.83
N PHE A 96 3.94 26.02 -3.66
CA PHE A 96 4.71 25.36 -4.71
C PHE A 96 3.93 24.14 -5.19
N ARG A 97 3.78 24.00 -6.49
CA ARG A 97 3.13 22.88 -7.16
C ARG A 97 4.13 22.23 -8.09
N PHE A 98 4.59 21.02 -7.73
CA PHE A 98 5.61 20.29 -8.47
C PHE A 98 5.07 19.01 -9.05
N ARG A 99 5.50 18.68 -10.28
CA ARG A 99 5.28 17.39 -10.94
C ARG A 99 6.59 16.77 -11.34
N TYR A 100 6.62 15.45 -11.33
CA TYR A 100 7.81 14.69 -11.72
C TYR A 100 7.46 13.37 -12.41
N MET A 101 8.43 12.88 -13.17
CA MET A 101 8.50 11.50 -13.63
C MET A 101 9.96 11.06 -13.51
N GLN A 102 10.23 10.21 -12.55
CA GLN A 102 11.61 9.85 -12.21
C GLN A 102 11.72 8.37 -11.84
N ARG A 103 12.87 7.76 -12.14
CA ARG A 103 13.15 6.39 -11.73
C ARG A 103 13.45 6.35 -10.23
N VAL A 104 12.92 5.35 -9.56
CA VAL A 104 13.17 5.01 -8.16
C VAL A 104 13.70 3.59 -8.07
N PHE A 105 14.47 3.31 -7.01
CA PHE A 105 15.24 2.08 -6.89
C PHE A 105 15.07 1.50 -5.48
N ARG A 106 14.62 0.24 -5.40
CA ARG A 106 14.44 -0.47 -4.14
C ARG A 106 15.10 -1.82 -4.22
N GLU A 107 15.77 -2.23 -3.15
CA GLU A 107 16.20 -3.62 -3.04
C GLU A 107 14.98 -4.52 -2.85
N ALA A 108 14.98 -5.68 -3.48
CA ALA A 108 13.92 -6.66 -3.26
C ALA A 108 14.00 -7.16 -1.80
N GLU A 109 12.92 -7.05 -1.08
CA GLU A 109 12.79 -7.65 0.24
C GLU A 109 12.47 -9.15 0.09
N GLY A 110 13.26 -10.00 0.78
CA GLY A 110 13.09 -11.43 0.73
C GLY A 110 13.73 -12.13 -0.48
N ARG A 111 13.38 -13.41 -0.70
CA ARG A 111 13.97 -14.27 -1.74
C ARG A 111 13.33 -14.12 -3.14
N MET A 112 12.45 -13.16 -3.35
CA MET A 112 11.75 -12.99 -4.61
C MET A 112 12.64 -12.30 -5.66
N GLN A 113 13.32 -13.10 -6.49
CA GLN A 113 14.13 -12.62 -7.60
C GLN A 113 13.36 -11.94 -8.73
N ALA A 114 12.04 -12.04 -8.74
CA ALA A 114 11.17 -11.52 -9.80
C ALA A 114 10.62 -10.11 -9.55
N GLN A 115 10.87 -9.52 -8.38
CA GLN A 115 10.38 -8.19 -8.06
C GLN A 115 11.17 -7.11 -8.81
N ALA A 116 10.46 -6.16 -9.44
CA ALA A 116 11.10 -5.03 -10.10
C ALA A 116 11.85 -4.17 -9.05
N ARG A 117 13.12 -3.90 -9.32
CA ARG A 117 14.00 -3.10 -8.44
C ARG A 117 14.22 -1.68 -8.96
N GLU A 118 13.83 -1.44 -10.20
CA GLU A 118 13.77 -0.13 -10.85
C GLU A 118 12.34 0.10 -11.35
N MET A 119 11.74 1.23 -10.98
CA MET A 119 10.38 1.62 -11.35
C MET A 119 10.36 3.09 -11.75
N THR A 120 9.45 3.47 -12.63
CA THR A 120 9.20 4.87 -12.96
C THR A 120 8.06 5.41 -12.12
N GLN A 121 8.38 6.32 -11.24
CA GLN A 121 7.41 7.01 -10.38
C GLN A 121 6.95 8.30 -11.07
N ILE A 122 5.64 8.46 -11.20
CA ILE A 122 4.97 9.67 -11.68
C ILE A 122 4.19 10.24 -10.50
N GLY A 123 4.37 11.54 -10.22
CA GLY A 123 3.70 12.13 -9.06
C GLY A 123 3.68 13.65 -9.07
N VAL A 124 2.97 14.18 -8.09
CA VAL A 124 2.87 15.61 -7.80
C VAL A 124 3.04 15.88 -6.32
N GLU A 125 3.53 17.08 -6.00
CA GLU A 125 3.63 17.60 -4.64
C GLU A 125 3.07 19.02 -4.61
N CYS A 126 2.05 19.24 -3.76
CA CYS A 126 1.45 20.53 -3.46
C CYS A 126 1.94 20.98 -2.08
N ILE A 127 2.75 22.02 -2.03
CA ILE A 127 3.46 22.46 -0.83
C ILE A 127 3.10 23.91 -0.50
N GLY A 128 2.68 24.14 0.72
CA GLY A 128 2.27 25.46 1.22
C GLY A 128 0.76 25.67 1.21
N GLU A 129 -0.03 24.68 0.81
CA GLU A 129 -1.49 24.69 0.87
C GLU A 129 -2.00 23.66 1.86
N ALA A 130 -2.86 24.10 2.77
CA ALA A 130 -3.48 23.27 3.80
C ALA A 130 -4.97 23.07 3.53
N GLY A 131 -5.54 22.06 4.19
CA GLY A 131 -6.97 21.85 4.27
C GLY A 131 -7.58 21.02 3.15
N PRO A 132 -8.92 20.80 3.24
CA PRO A 132 -9.64 19.83 2.41
C PRO A 132 -9.60 20.09 0.91
N GLN A 133 -9.48 21.37 0.48
CA GLN A 133 -9.42 21.71 -0.93
C GLN A 133 -8.13 21.22 -1.59
N ALA A 134 -6.98 21.39 -0.91
CA ALA A 134 -5.71 20.89 -1.42
C ALA A 134 -5.67 19.35 -1.38
N ASP A 135 -6.28 18.74 -0.37
CA ASP A 135 -6.41 17.28 -0.25
C ASP A 135 -7.26 16.71 -1.39
N ALA A 136 -8.42 17.30 -1.65
CA ALA A 136 -9.29 16.88 -2.74
C ALA A 136 -8.61 17.04 -4.10
N GLU A 137 -7.91 18.17 -4.35
CA GLU A 137 -7.18 18.42 -5.60
C GLU A 137 -6.18 17.31 -5.91
N VAL A 138 -5.37 16.88 -4.93
CA VAL A 138 -4.37 15.84 -5.19
C VAL A 138 -5.01 14.47 -5.44
N VAL A 139 -6.13 14.15 -4.79
CA VAL A 139 -6.89 12.91 -5.04
C VAL A 139 -7.54 12.92 -6.41
N GLU A 140 -8.20 14.03 -6.80
CA GLU A 140 -8.77 14.22 -8.14
C GLU A 140 -7.71 14.05 -9.22
N LEU A 141 -6.56 14.70 -9.03
CA LEU A 141 -5.47 14.67 -9.99
C LEU A 141 -4.87 13.27 -10.14
N MET A 142 -4.80 12.47 -9.07
CA MET A 142 -4.41 11.07 -9.15
C MET A 142 -5.43 10.25 -9.94
N ALA A 143 -6.72 10.45 -9.69
CA ALA A 143 -7.77 9.76 -10.42
C ALA A 143 -7.71 10.04 -11.92
N GLU A 144 -7.52 11.32 -12.30
CA GLU A 144 -7.40 11.77 -13.71
C GLU A 144 -6.12 11.20 -14.36
N ALA A 145 -5.00 11.22 -13.65
CA ALA A 145 -3.71 10.70 -14.14
C ALA A 145 -3.76 9.18 -14.41
N LEU A 146 -4.40 8.42 -13.54
CA LEU A 146 -4.58 6.97 -13.72
C LEU A 146 -5.47 6.64 -14.92
N GLU A 147 -6.54 7.41 -15.16
CA GLU A 147 -7.38 7.26 -16.36
C GLU A 147 -6.55 7.51 -17.64
N LEU A 148 -5.75 8.59 -17.66
CA LEU A 148 -4.85 8.91 -18.78
C LEU A 148 -3.76 7.86 -18.98
N ALA A 149 -3.31 7.22 -17.90
CA ALA A 149 -2.35 6.12 -17.98
C ALA A 149 -2.99 4.80 -18.46
N GLY A 150 -4.32 4.77 -18.66
CA GLY A 150 -5.06 3.60 -19.11
C GLY A 150 -5.55 2.68 -17.99
N ALA A 151 -5.23 2.98 -16.73
CA ALA A 151 -5.72 2.25 -15.56
C ALA A 151 -7.13 2.73 -15.19
N ARG A 152 -8.09 2.37 -16.04
CA ARG A 152 -9.47 2.82 -15.95
C ARG A 152 -10.24 2.12 -14.83
N GLY A 153 -11.18 2.85 -14.21
CA GLY A 153 -12.06 2.28 -13.21
C GLY A 153 -11.39 1.96 -11.87
N CYS A 154 -10.15 2.43 -11.63
CA CYS A 154 -9.48 2.30 -10.34
C CYS A 154 -10.33 2.92 -9.22
N LYS A 155 -10.35 2.23 -8.08
CA LYS A 155 -10.91 2.74 -6.84
C LYS A 155 -9.82 3.42 -6.02
N LEU A 156 -10.18 4.49 -5.33
CA LEU A 156 -9.30 5.20 -4.41
C LEU A 156 -9.81 4.94 -2.99
N ALA A 157 -9.06 4.17 -2.23
CA ALA A 157 -9.35 3.93 -0.82
C ALA A 157 -8.72 5.04 0.01
N LEU A 158 -9.54 5.71 0.83
CA LEU A 158 -9.17 6.90 1.60
C LEU A 158 -9.37 6.66 3.09
N ALA A 159 -8.45 7.18 3.90
CA ALA A 159 -8.56 7.27 5.34
C ALA A 159 -7.93 8.55 5.87
N THR A 160 -8.04 8.81 7.18
CA THR A 160 -7.22 9.80 7.87
C THR A 160 -6.45 9.16 9.02
N VAL A 161 -5.16 9.44 9.10
CA VAL A 161 -4.30 8.94 10.18
C VAL A 161 -4.56 9.64 11.52
N GLY A 162 -5.19 10.81 11.50
CA GLY A 162 -5.47 11.62 12.67
C GLY A 162 -6.25 10.85 13.74
N VAL A 163 -7.29 10.15 13.33
CA VAL A 163 -8.15 9.36 14.24
C VAL A 163 -7.37 8.29 15.01
N LEU A 164 -6.59 7.45 14.30
CA LEU A 164 -5.80 6.41 14.96
C LEU A 164 -4.76 7.02 15.90
N ARG A 165 -4.08 8.09 15.47
CA ARG A 165 -3.10 8.78 16.31
C ARG A 165 -3.74 9.38 17.57
N ALA A 166 -4.92 9.98 17.45
CA ALA A 166 -5.68 10.51 18.59
C ALA A 166 -6.05 9.39 19.57
N LEU A 167 -6.57 8.26 19.07
CA LEU A 167 -6.87 7.08 19.90
C LEU A 167 -5.63 6.56 20.63
N LEU A 168 -4.52 6.42 19.95
CA LEU A 168 -3.26 5.96 20.54
C LEU A 168 -2.74 6.95 21.59
N ALA A 169 -2.75 8.24 21.33
CA ALA A 169 -2.32 9.28 22.26
C ALA A 169 -3.22 9.33 23.51
N ALA A 170 -4.54 9.29 23.33
CA ALA A 170 -5.49 9.37 24.44
C ALA A 170 -5.57 8.07 25.27
N SER A 171 -5.12 6.93 24.72
CA SER A 171 -5.15 5.63 25.40
C SER A 171 -4.25 5.56 26.64
N GLY A 172 -3.25 6.46 26.74
CA GLY A 172 -2.23 6.40 27.80
C GLY A 172 -1.24 5.24 27.65
N ALA A 173 -1.17 4.63 26.48
CA ALA A 173 -0.29 3.50 26.19
C ALA A 173 1.19 3.84 26.30
N SER A 174 2.03 2.82 26.51
CA SER A 174 3.48 2.97 26.38
C SER A 174 3.89 3.22 24.94
N ALA A 175 5.00 3.93 24.73
CA ALA A 175 5.55 4.16 23.39
C ALA A 175 5.79 2.85 22.63
N GLN A 176 6.28 1.81 23.31
CA GLN A 176 6.51 0.50 22.72
C GLN A 176 5.21 -0.16 22.21
N TRP A 177 4.13 -0.12 22.98
CA TRP A 177 2.84 -0.66 22.54
C TRP A 177 2.27 0.13 21.37
N THR A 178 2.35 1.46 21.41
CA THR A 178 1.94 2.34 20.31
C THR A 178 2.68 2.00 19.01
N GLU A 179 4.00 1.81 19.09
CA GLU A 179 4.82 1.42 17.94
C GLU A 179 4.42 0.04 17.38
N GLN A 180 4.14 -0.93 18.25
CA GLN A 180 3.66 -2.25 17.82
C GLN A 180 2.32 -2.19 17.10
N VAL A 181 1.37 -1.40 17.61
CA VAL A 181 0.07 -1.22 16.95
C VAL A 181 0.23 -0.52 15.59
N LEU A 182 1.03 0.55 15.52
CA LEU A 182 1.31 1.23 14.25
C LEU A 182 1.99 0.27 13.25
N ALA A 183 2.97 -0.51 13.70
CA ALA A 183 3.63 -1.50 12.84
C ALA A 183 2.65 -2.56 12.31
N ALA A 184 1.71 -3.01 13.15
CA ALA A 184 0.66 -3.94 12.72
C ALA A 184 -0.30 -3.33 11.69
N PHE A 185 -0.69 -2.07 11.86
CA PHE A 185 -1.49 -1.33 10.86
C PHE A 185 -0.74 -1.16 9.54
N HIS A 186 0.53 -0.73 9.58
CA HIS A 186 1.36 -0.56 8.38
C HIS A 186 1.59 -1.87 7.61
N ALA A 187 1.62 -2.99 8.33
CA ALA A 187 1.72 -4.32 7.73
C ALA A 187 0.35 -4.90 7.34
N SER A 188 -0.75 -4.15 7.51
CA SER A 188 -2.13 -4.65 7.36
C SER A 188 -2.39 -5.95 8.13
N ASN A 189 -1.68 -6.16 9.25
CA ASN A 189 -1.78 -7.35 10.09
C ASN A 189 -2.83 -7.14 11.19
N PHE A 190 -4.10 -7.26 10.82
CA PHE A 190 -5.22 -7.02 11.74
C PHE A 190 -5.39 -8.13 12.78
N VAL A 191 -4.84 -9.32 12.56
CA VAL A 191 -4.75 -10.37 13.58
C VAL A 191 -3.84 -9.92 14.73
N GLU A 192 -2.73 -9.26 14.40
CA GLU A 192 -1.84 -8.69 15.42
C GLU A 192 -2.48 -7.49 16.12
N VAL A 193 -3.25 -6.66 15.41
CA VAL A 193 -4.05 -5.59 16.04
C VAL A 193 -5.03 -6.20 17.05
N ASP A 194 -5.75 -7.27 16.68
CA ASP A 194 -6.66 -7.97 17.58
C ASP A 194 -5.94 -8.53 18.81
N ARG A 195 -4.76 -9.12 18.64
CA ARG A 195 -3.94 -9.63 19.74
C ARG A 195 -3.50 -8.51 20.68
N LEU A 196 -2.97 -7.42 20.15
CA LEU A 196 -2.50 -6.27 20.94
C LEU A 196 -3.63 -5.55 21.70
N THR A 197 -4.84 -5.58 21.15
CA THR A 197 -6.05 -4.95 21.72
C THR A 197 -6.96 -5.95 22.42
N GLY A 198 -6.50 -7.20 22.68
CA GLY A 198 -7.26 -8.24 23.37
C GLY A 198 -7.46 -7.95 24.88
N GLU A 199 -7.98 -8.92 25.62
CA GLU A 199 -8.29 -8.79 27.05
C GLU A 199 -7.09 -8.41 27.93
N ALA A 200 -5.87 -8.78 27.51
CA ALA A 200 -4.62 -8.44 28.18
C ALA A 200 -4.01 -7.10 27.72
N ALA A 201 -4.75 -6.30 26.95
CA ALA A 201 -4.24 -5.02 26.47
C ALA A 201 -3.85 -4.09 27.62
N ALA A 202 -2.70 -3.43 27.46
CA ALA A 202 -2.18 -2.50 28.47
C ALA A 202 -2.85 -1.10 28.41
N VAL A 203 -4.06 -1.01 27.83
CA VAL A 203 -4.83 0.23 27.64
C VAL A 203 -6.27 0.04 28.10
N PRO A 204 -6.99 1.13 28.42
CA PRO A 204 -8.38 1.02 28.81
C PRO A 204 -9.22 0.30 27.72
N PRO A 205 -10.17 -0.59 28.12
CA PRO A 205 -10.93 -1.43 27.19
C PRO A 205 -11.67 -0.65 26.10
N VAL A 206 -12.10 0.57 26.37
CA VAL A 206 -12.81 1.42 25.41
C VAL A 206 -11.91 1.85 24.24
N PHE A 207 -10.64 2.18 24.51
CA PHE A 207 -9.65 2.50 23.45
C PHE A 207 -9.23 1.24 22.68
N ALA A 208 -9.00 0.12 23.40
CA ALA A 208 -8.70 -1.16 22.76
C ALA A 208 -9.79 -1.58 21.78
N ALA A 209 -11.07 -1.45 22.19
CA ALA A 209 -12.22 -1.75 21.34
C ALA A 209 -12.30 -0.82 20.13
N ALA A 210 -12.08 0.50 20.30
CA ALA A 210 -12.11 1.46 19.20
C ALA A 210 -10.97 1.21 18.19
N ILE A 211 -9.74 0.98 18.65
CA ILE A 211 -8.59 0.69 17.79
C ILE A 211 -8.82 -0.61 16.99
N ARG A 212 -9.43 -1.63 17.62
CA ARG A 212 -9.77 -2.90 16.96
C ARG A 212 -10.88 -2.74 15.92
N ALA A 213 -11.88 -1.91 16.18
CA ALA A 213 -13.02 -1.69 15.29
C ALA A 213 -12.63 -0.84 14.06
N LEU A 214 -11.74 0.13 14.24
CA LEU A 214 -11.41 1.13 13.23
C LEU A 214 -11.08 0.53 11.85
N PRO A 215 -10.17 -0.44 11.68
CA PRO A 215 -9.82 -0.98 10.36
C PRO A 215 -10.91 -1.83 9.71
N ARG A 216 -12.03 -2.06 10.40
CA ARG A 216 -13.17 -2.81 9.87
C ARG A 216 -14.25 -1.90 9.30
N ILE A 217 -14.14 -0.60 9.52
CA ILE A 217 -15.08 0.41 9.00
C ILE A 217 -14.66 0.77 7.59
N ARG A 218 -15.53 0.44 6.65
CA ARG A 218 -15.37 0.75 5.23
C ARG A 218 -16.72 0.97 4.56
N GLY A 219 -16.77 1.82 3.56
CA GLY A 219 -18.00 2.14 2.84
C GLY A 219 -17.86 3.41 2.00
N GLY A 220 -19.00 4.06 1.75
CA GLY A 220 -19.04 5.39 1.17
C GLY A 220 -18.83 6.49 2.22
N ARG A 221 -19.44 7.64 1.97
CA ARG A 221 -19.39 8.79 2.90
C ARG A 221 -19.92 8.48 4.30
N GLU A 222 -20.86 7.52 4.40
CA GLU A 222 -21.46 7.06 5.65
C GLU A 222 -20.44 6.44 6.62
N ALA A 223 -19.38 5.82 6.12
CA ALA A 223 -18.32 5.26 6.95
C ALA A 223 -17.60 6.32 7.80
N VAL A 224 -17.55 7.58 7.35
CA VAL A 224 -17.01 8.69 8.14
C VAL A 224 -17.85 8.95 9.38
N GLU A 225 -19.18 8.88 9.25
CA GLU A 225 -20.10 9.08 10.39
C GLU A 225 -20.07 7.87 11.34
N GLU A 226 -19.84 6.66 10.83
CA GLU A 226 -19.64 5.48 11.66
C GLU A 226 -18.37 5.63 12.53
N VAL A 227 -17.25 6.09 11.93
CA VAL A 227 -16.05 6.40 12.70
C VAL A 227 -16.31 7.51 13.71
N ARG A 228 -17.01 8.58 13.31
CA ARG A 228 -17.38 9.67 14.24
C ARG A 228 -18.13 9.13 15.46
N ALA A 229 -19.14 8.30 15.25
CA ALA A 229 -19.89 7.68 16.33
C ALA A 229 -19.02 6.81 17.26
N LEU A 230 -18.01 6.13 16.70
CA LEU A 230 -17.07 5.31 17.44
C LEU A 230 -16.14 6.15 18.33
N VAL A 231 -15.61 7.28 17.83
CA VAL A 231 -14.52 8.01 18.49
C VAL A 231 -14.96 9.27 19.24
N ALA A 232 -16.11 9.86 18.95
CA ALA A 232 -16.63 11.05 19.63
C ALA A 232 -16.75 10.88 21.15
N PRO A 233 -17.23 9.73 21.70
CA PRO A 233 -17.27 9.51 23.14
C PRO A 233 -15.88 9.51 23.81
N LEU A 234 -14.80 9.36 23.00
CA LEU A 234 -13.41 9.31 23.45
C LEU A 234 -12.68 10.64 23.20
N GLY A 235 -13.32 11.62 22.54
CA GLY A 235 -12.70 12.89 22.15
C GLY A 235 -11.58 12.73 21.14
N CYS A 236 -11.68 11.77 20.21
CA CYS A 236 -10.63 11.40 19.25
C CYS A 236 -11.07 11.67 17.80
N GLU A 237 -11.67 12.82 17.53
CA GLU A 237 -12.20 13.22 16.22
C GLU A 237 -11.19 14.02 15.38
N ASP A 238 -9.92 14.05 15.78
CA ASP A 238 -8.88 14.86 15.14
C ASP A 238 -8.79 14.59 13.63
N GLY A 239 -8.93 15.66 12.83
CA GLY A 239 -8.87 15.62 11.37
C GLY A 239 -10.10 15.01 10.69
N LEU A 240 -11.12 14.57 11.43
CA LEU A 240 -12.28 13.89 10.84
C LEU A 240 -13.19 14.88 10.09
N ASP A 241 -13.28 16.14 10.53
CA ASP A 241 -14.09 17.16 9.84
C ASP A 241 -13.46 17.55 8.50
N ASP A 242 -12.15 17.74 8.46
CA ASP A 242 -11.41 18.02 7.22
C ASP A 242 -11.50 16.82 6.27
N PHE A 243 -11.38 15.59 6.77
CA PHE A 243 -11.53 14.37 5.98
C PHE A 243 -12.95 14.23 5.41
N ALA A 244 -13.99 14.50 6.23
CA ALA A 244 -15.37 14.52 5.80
C ALA A 244 -15.59 15.53 4.66
N ARG A 245 -15.06 16.77 4.82
CA ARG A 245 -15.16 17.80 3.79
C ARG A 245 -14.39 17.42 2.52
N THR A 246 -13.24 16.78 2.63
CA THR A 246 -12.51 16.25 1.46
C THR A 246 -13.35 15.24 0.70
N CYS A 247 -14.00 14.29 1.39
CA CYS A 247 -14.91 13.33 0.76
C CYS A 247 -16.09 14.02 0.06
N ASP A 248 -16.68 15.06 0.68
CA ASP A 248 -17.77 15.83 0.08
C ASP A 248 -17.31 16.55 -1.20
N LEU A 249 -16.13 17.18 -1.19
CA LEU A 249 -15.53 17.82 -2.38
C LEU A 249 -15.30 16.83 -3.51
N LEU A 250 -14.79 15.64 -3.21
CA LEU A 250 -14.59 14.59 -4.20
C LEU A 250 -15.90 14.08 -4.81
N ALA A 251 -16.96 14.01 -4.00
CA ALA A 251 -18.30 13.68 -4.49
C ALA A 251 -18.85 14.80 -5.39
N GLU A 252 -18.69 16.08 -4.99
CA GLU A 252 -19.03 17.24 -5.81
C GLU A 252 -18.30 17.24 -7.17
N ALA A 253 -17.04 16.74 -7.21
CA ALA A 253 -16.24 16.56 -8.41
C ALA A 253 -16.63 15.32 -9.26
N GLY A 254 -17.65 14.56 -8.85
CA GLY A 254 -18.14 13.39 -9.59
C GLY A 254 -17.35 12.11 -9.35
N LEU A 255 -16.54 12.04 -8.29
CA LEU A 255 -15.73 10.88 -7.95
C LEU A 255 -16.37 9.95 -6.90
N ALA A 256 -17.62 10.19 -6.49
CA ALA A 256 -18.30 9.42 -5.44
C ALA A 256 -18.22 7.91 -5.66
N ASP A 257 -18.44 7.44 -6.89
CA ASP A 257 -18.41 6.01 -7.22
C ASP A 257 -16.99 5.43 -7.27
N ARG A 258 -15.97 6.27 -7.28
CA ARG A 258 -14.55 5.85 -7.31
C ARG A 258 -13.90 5.89 -5.94
N ILE A 259 -14.51 6.56 -4.98
CA ILE A 259 -13.98 6.72 -3.62
C ILE A 259 -14.54 5.61 -2.72
N LEU A 260 -13.65 4.98 -1.99
CA LEU A 260 -13.95 4.07 -0.89
C LEU A 260 -13.34 4.66 0.39
N VAL A 261 -14.13 4.97 1.38
CA VAL A 261 -13.61 5.26 2.72
C VAL A 261 -13.25 3.93 3.35
N ASP A 262 -11.98 3.73 3.70
CA ASP A 262 -11.49 2.47 4.27
C ASP A 262 -10.39 2.74 5.31
N PHE A 263 -10.74 2.64 6.57
CA PHE A 263 -9.81 2.87 7.68
C PHE A 263 -8.81 1.75 7.92
N SER A 264 -8.82 0.71 7.08
CA SER A 264 -7.74 -0.27 7.03
C SER A 264 -6.52 0.23 6.24
N VAL A 265 -6.71 1.25 5.38
CA VAL A 265 -5.63 1.85 4.58
C VAL A 265 -4.72 2.65 5.48
N MET A 266 -3.52 2.14 5.68
CA MET A 266 -2.42 2.84 6.33
C MET A 266 -1.19 2.65 5.47
N SER A 267 -0.80 3.69 4.77
CA SER A 267 0.45 3.66 4.00
C SER A 267 1.63 3.30 4.89
N SER A 268 2.58 2.54 4.34
CA SER A 268 3.85 2.21 5.00
C SER A 268 4.74 3.42 5.33
N PHE A 269 4.31 4.63 4.95
CA PHE A 269 5.02 5.87 5.20
C PHE A 269 4.55 6.52 6.51
N ASP A 270 5.37 6.49 7.54
CA ASP A 270 5.08 7.06 8.87
C ASP A 270 4.92 8.60 8.88
N TYR A 271 5.22 9.27 7.79
CA TYR A 271 5.25 10.72 7.72
C TYR A 271 3.90 11.39 7.45
N TYR A 272 2.87 10.63 7.10
CA TYR A 272 1.54 11.22 6.85
C TYR A 272 0.92 11.80 8.13
N THR A 273 0.29 12.97 7.99
CA THR A 273 -0.27 13.74 9.11
C THR A 273 -1.78 13.93 9.03
N GLY A 274 -2.39 13.68 7.88
CA GLY A 274 -3.80 13.87 7.61
C GLY A 274 -4.38 12.74 6.77
N ILE A 275 -4.99 13.12 5.63
CA ILE A 275 -5.51 12.14 4.67
C ILE A 275 -4.39 11.23 4.15
N VAL A 276 -4.73 9.97 3.97
CA VAL A 276 -3.97 8.97 3.21
C VAL A 276 -4.88 8.33 2.18
N PHE A 277 -4.35 7.97 1.03
CA PHE A 277 -5.11 7.28 0.00
C PHE A 277 -4.23 6.37 -0.86
N GLU A 278 -4.86 5.31 -1.34
CA GLU A 278 -4.23 4.30 -2.20
C GLU A 278 -5.15 3.99 -3.37
N ALA A 279 -4.56 3.83 -4.56
CA ALA A 279 -5.30 3.47 -5.77
C ALA A 279 -5.22 1.96 -6.01
N TYR A 280 -6.37 1.35 -6.21
CA TYR A 280 -6.50 -0.08 -6.47
C TYR A 280 -7.17 -0.35 -7.82
N ALA A 281 -6.64 -1.33 -8.52
CA ALA A 281 -7.25 -1.90 -9.72
C ALA A 281 -7.56 -3.39 -9.48
N PRO A 282 -8.67 -3.92 -10.05
CA PRO A 282 -9.04 -5.33 -9.89
C PRO A 282 -7.94 -6.31 -10.36
N GLU A 283 -7.12 -5.88 -11.31
CA GLU A 283 -6.08 -6.69 -11.94
C GLU A 283 -4.80 -6.81 -11.12
N LEU A 284 -4.68 -6.03 -10.03
CA LEU A 284 -3.49 -6.01 -9.18
C LEU A 284 -3.82 -6.36 -7.73
N GLY A 285 -3.01 -7.18 -7.11
CA GLY A 285 -3.09 -7.49 -5.68
C GLY A 285 -2.46 -6.43 -4.77
N THR A 286 -1.85 -5.38 -5.35
CA THR A 286 -1.18 -4.31 -4.62
C THR A 286 -1.63 -2.94 -5.14
N PRO A 287 -1.52 -1.86 -4.35
CA PRO A 287 -1.84 -0.52 -4.82
C PRO A 287 -0.98 -0.11 -6.03
N LEU A 288 -1.58 0.54 -7.03
CA LEU A 288 -0.86 1.17 -8.13
C LEU A 288 -0.02 2.36 -7.68
N GLY A 289 -0.48 3.04 -6.68
CA GLY A 289 0.13 4.24 -6.13
C GLY A 289 -0.56 4.68 -4.86
N SER A 290 0.06 5.60 -4.18
CA SER A 290 -0.42 6.13 -2.91
C SER A 290 -0.12 7.61 -2.77
N GLY A 291 -0.82 8.26 -1.85
CA GLY A 291 -0.61 9.65 -1.52
C GLY A 291 -1.18 10.02 -0.17
N GLY A 292 -1.04 11.28 0.19
CA GLY A 292 -1.60 11.81 1.42
C GLY A 292 -0.98 13.15 1.81
N ARG A 293 -1.36 13.64 3.00
CA ARG A 293 -0.86 14.87 3.63
C ARG A 293 0.29 14.56 4.58
N TYR A 294 1.39 15.33 4.46
CA TYR A 294 2.64 15.10 5.21
C TYR A 294 3.28 16.40 5.71
N ASP A 295 2.55 17.19 6.47
CA ASP A 295 2.91 18.55 6.90
C ASP A 295 4.21 18.64 7.71
N ASN A 296 4.62 17.55 8.38
CA ASN A 296 5.81 17.53 9.24
C ASN A 296 7.11 17.18 8.50
N MET A 297 7.04 16.56 7.31
CA MET A 297 8.23 16.06 6.63
C MET A 297 9.20 17.18 6.24
N ILE A 298 8.70 18.29 5.70
CA ILE A 298 9.53 19.42 5.29
C ILE A 298 10.25 20.02 6.49
N GLY A 299 9.59 20.04 7.65
CA GLY A 299 10.16 20.50 8.92
C GLY A 299 11.38 19.71 9.39
N SER A 300 11.55 18.45 8.96
CA SER A 300 12.76 17.67 9.25
C SER A 300 14.02 18.22 8.57
N TYR A 301 13.87 19.06 7.55
CA TYR A 301 14.96 19.67 6.80
C TYR A 301 15.08 21.19 6.99
N GLY A 302 14.09 21.83 7.60
CA GLY A 302 14.09 23.29 7.79
C GLY A 302 12.74 23.85 8.23
N GLU A 303 12.26 24.91 7.57
CA GLU A 303 10.95 25.50 7.88
C GLU A 303 9.81 24.56 7.49
N SER A 304 8.91 24.26 8.42
CA SER A 304 7.74 23.42 8.19
C SER A 304 6.73 24.10 7.27
N ARG A 305 6.15 23.34 6.34
CA ARG A 305 5.09 23.78 5.43
C ARG A 305 4.08 22.67 5.25
N PRO A 306 2.76 22.98 5.18
CA PRO A 306 1.78 21.99 4.83
C PRO A 306 2.07 21.41 3.44
N ALA A 307 1.89 20.11 3.29
CA ALA A 307 2.20 19.44 2.05
C ALA A 307 1.26 18.24 1.84
N ALA A 308 0.82 18.07 0.60
CA ALA A 308 0.08 16.90 0.14
C ALA A 308 0.54 16.52 -1.27
N GLY A 309 0.55 15.22 -1.56
CA GLY A 309 1.00 14.73 -2.86
C GLY A 309 0.66 13.27 -3.06
N PHE A 310 0.98 12.78 -4.24
CA PHE A 310 0.87 11.35 -4.56
C PHE A 310 1.94 10.94 -5.55
N ALA A 311 2.14 9.63 -5.62
CA ALA A 311 2.90 8.99 -6.67
C ALA A 311 2.30 7.63 -7.06
N PHE A 312 2.45 7.26 -8.33
CA PHE A 312 2.10 5.93 -8.83
C PHE A 312 3.18 5.37 -9.76
N SER A 313 3.15 4.04 -9.96
CA SER A 313 4.08 3.36 -10.86
C SER A 313 3.53 3.34 -12.29
N LEU A 314 4.32 3.87 -13.23
CA LEU A 314 3.99 3.81 -14.66
C LEU A 314 3.87 2.35 -15.14
N GLU A 315 4.76 1.49 -14.70
CA GLU A 315 4.78 0.08 -15.09
C GLU A 315 3.53 -0.67 -14.64
N GLN A 316 3.07 -0.41 -13.39
CA GLN A 316 1.84 -1.01 -12.88
C GLN A 316 0.61 -0.46 -13.61
N ALA A 317 0.53 0.84 -13.86
CA ALA A 317 -0.56 1.43 -14.64
C ALA A 317 -0.65 0.83 -16.07
N MET A 318 0.49 0.65 -16.72
CA MET A 318 0.56 -0.02 -18.04
C MET A 318 0.14 -1.49 -17.96
N ALA A 319 0.48 -2.20 -16.88
CA ALA A 319 0.07 -3.60 -16.70
C ALA A 319 -1.45 -3.71 -16.55
N VAL A 320 -2.09 -2.81 -15.80
CA VAL A 320 -3.55 -2.72 -15.67
C VAL A 320 -4.20 -2.41 -17.02
N ALA A 321 -3.69 -1.41 -17.75
CA ALA A 321 -4.20 -1.06 -19.07
C ALA A 321 -4.13 -2.26 -20.04
N ALA A 322 -3.00 -2.98 -20.05
CA ALA A 322 -2.83 -4.18 -20.89
C ALA A 322 -3.69 -5.36 -20.44
N ALA A 323 -4.05 -5.46 -19.17
CA ALA A 323 -4.97 -6.48 -18.68
C ALA A 323 -6.41 -6.16 -19.08
N ALA A 324 -6.83 -4.90 -18.99
CA ALA A 324 -8.15 -4.43 -19.39
C ALA A 324 -8.41 -4.68 -20.89
N ASP A 325 -7.40 -4.48 -21.75
CA ASP A 325 -7.52 -4.77 -23.20
C ASP A 325 -7.70 -6.27 -23.52
N ARG A 326 -7.25 -7.15 -22.61
CA ARG A 326 -7.38 -8.63 -22.76
C ARG A 326 -8.71 -9.17 -22.22
N SER A 327 -9.37 -8.46 -21.34
CA SER A 327 -10.49 -8.97 -20.55
C SER A 327 -11.83 -9.01 -21.26
N VAL A 328 -11.98 -8.46 -22.45
CA VAL A 328 -13.29 -8.40 -23.12
C VAL A 328 -13.77 -9.79 -23.58
N ASP A 329 -12.88 -10.76 -23.80
CA ASP A 329 -13.24 -12.09 -24.29
C ASP A 329 -13.01 -13.26 -23.29
N ASP A 330 -12.29 -13.06 -22.18
CA ASP A 330 -11.83 -14.15 -21.29
C ASP A 330 -12.38 -14.09 -19.85
N GLU A 331 -13.11 -13.06 -19.49
CA GLU A 331 -13.54 -12.79 -18.09
C GLU A 331 -14.90 -13.42 -17.70
N ALA A 332 -15.39 -14.35 -18.47
CA ALA A 332 -16.46 -15.23 -18.01
C ALA A 332 -15.88 -16.16 -16.92
N ALA A 333 -15.76 -15.61 -15.70
CA ALA A 333 -15.47 -16.35 -14.47
C ALA A 333 -14.13 -17.10 -14.44
N ARG A 334 -13.00 -16.38 -14.34
CA ARG A 334 -11.79 -17.00 -13.81
C ARG A 334 -12.11 -17.57 -12.42
N PRO A 335 -11.98 -18.88 -12.19
CA PRO A 335 -12.27 -19.46 -10.90
C PRO A 335 -11.31 -18.91 -9.85
N LEU A 336 -11.80 -18.68 -8.63
CA LEU A 336 -10.98 -18.32 -7.49
C LEU A 336 -9.91 -19.40 -7.27
N ARG A 337 -8.62 -19.04 -7.27
CA ARG A 337 -7.52 -19.97 -7.03
C ARG A 337 -7.12 -19.94 -5.57
N ILE A 338 -7.20 -21.08 -4.91
CA ILE A 338 -6.85 -21.24 -3.50
C ILE A 338 -5.68 -22.22 -3.35
N ALA A 339 -4.57 -21.77 -2.77
CA ALA A 339 -3.48 -22.66 -2.39
C ALA A 339 -3.87 -23.44 -1.12
N VAL A 340 -4.02 -24.77 -1.26
CA VAL A 340 -4.49 -25.66 -0.19
C VAL A 340 -3.34 -26.55 0.30
N PRO A 341 -3.09 -26.64 1.61
CA PRO A 341 -1.99 -27.42 2.17
C PRO A 341 -2.26 -28.92 2.11
N LYS A 342 -1.22 -29.71 1.78
CA LYS A 342 -1.21 -31.17 1.95
C LYS A 342 -0.96 -31.56 3.40
N GLY A 343 -1.38 -32.76 3.75
CA GLY A 343 -0.99 -33.42 5.02
C GLY A 343 -1.93 -33.11 6.17
N SER A 344 -1.40 -32.86 7.36
CA SER A 344 -2.17 -32.75 8.60
C SER A 344 -3.19 -31.62 8.64
N LEU A 345 -2.99 -30.56 7.87
CA LEU A 345 -3.92 -29.42 7.79
C LEU A 345 -5.03 -29.61 6.77
N ASN A 346 -4.97 -30.66 5.93
CA ASN A 346 -5.90 -30.82 4.81
C ASN A 346 -7.35 -31.00 5.29
N ALA A 347 -7.62 -31.87 6.23
CA ALA A 347 -8.97 -32.17 6.69
C ALA A 347 -9.67 -30.94 7.29
N ASP A 348 -8.98 -30.20 8.15
CA ASP A 348 -9.52 -28.98 8.76
C ASP A 348 -9.71 -27.87 7.70
N THR A 349 -8.80 -27.81 6.71
CA THR A 349 -8.90 -26.88 5.58
C THR A 349 -10.13 -27.20 4.73
N VAL A 350 -10.38 -28.48 4.40
CA VAL A 350 -11.57 -28.90 3.65
C VAL A 350 -12.83 -28.50 4.40
N ALA A 351 -12.90 -28.79 5.71
CA ALA A 351 -14.04 -28.40 6.53
C ALA A 351 -14.29 -26.87 6.56
N ALA A 352 -13.21 -26.07 6.62
CA ALA A 352 -13.31 -24.62 6.59
C ALA A 352 -13.84 -24.09 5.23
N LEU A 353 -13.36 -24.67 4.12
CA LEU A 353 -13.79 -24.32 2.77
C LEU A 353 -15.27 -24.73 2.52
N GLU A 354 -15.70 -25.90 3.01
CA GLU A 354 -17.10 -26.33 2.97
C GLU A 354 -18.00 -25.39 3.77
N ALA A 355 -17.56 -25.00 4.97
CA ALA A 355 -18.28 -24.03 5.80
C ALA A 355 -18.42 -22.66 5.12
N ALA A 356 -17.45 -22.30 4.26
CA ALA A 356 -17.51 -21.11 3.41
C ALA A 356 -18.39 -21.27 2.16
N GLY A 357 -18.99 -22.47 1.94
CA GLY A 357 -19.87 -22.73 0.82
C GLY A 357 -19.17 -23.06 -0.51
N LEU A 358 -17.88 -23.40 -0.47
CA LEU A 358 -17.10 -23.77 -1.65
C LEU A 358 -17.23 -25.26 -1.95
N ASP A 359 -17.20 -25.63 -3.24
CA ASP A 359 -17.19 -27.03 -3.67
C ASP A 359 -15.79 -27.63 -3.45
N THR A 360 -15.68 -28.57 -2.51
CA THR A 360 -14.43 -29.22 -2.10
C THR A 360 -14.21 -30.59 -2.71
N THR A 361 -15.04 -30.97 -3.71
CA THR A 361 -14.96 -32.28 -4.35
C THR A 361 -13.54 -32.62 -4.79
N GLY A 362 -13.02 -33.74 -4.34
CA GLY A 362 -11.68 -34.22 -4.67
C GLY A 362 -10.53 -33.71 -3.76
N LEU A 363 -10.79 -32.83 -2.80
CA LEU A 363 -9.78 -32.34 -1.87
C LEU A 363 -9.45 -33.33 -0.75
N ASP A 364 -10.37 -34.24 -0.39
CA ASP A 364 -10.16 -35.25 0.66
C ASP A 364 -9.02 -36.22 0.32
N ASP A 365 -8.91 -36.59 -0.94
CA ASP A 365 -7.85 -37.45 -1.46
C ASP A 365 -7.35 -36.94 -2.83
N PRO A 366 -6.53 -35.91 -2.86
CA PRO A 366 -6.03 -35.32 -4.10
C PRO A 366 -5.05 -36.23 -4.86
N GLY A 367 -4.58 -37.31 -4.25
CA GLY A 367 -3.65 -38.25 -4.85
C GLY A 367 -2.37 -37.57 -5.36
N ARG A 368 -2.11 -37.66 -6.69
CA ARG A 368 -1.00 -36.98 -7.37
C ARG A 368 -1.38 -35.68 -8.07
N GLN A 369 -2.66 -35.29 -8.00
CA GLN A 369 -3.10 -34.04 -8.63
C GLN A 369 -2.51 -32.84 -7.91
N LEU A 370 -2.05 -31.89 -8.71
CA LEU A 370 -1.53 -30.60 -8.19
C LEU A 370 -2.58 -29.49 -8.31
N ILE A 371 -3.57 -29.69 -9.16
CA ILE A 371 -4.66 -28.73 -9.39
C ILE A 371 -5.98 -29.52 -9.45
N ILE A 372 -6.96 -29.07 -8.68
CA ILE A 372 -8.34 -29.59 -8.68
C ILE A 372 -9.25 -28.45 -9.10
N ARG A 373 -10.11 -28.71 -10.12
CA ARG A 373 -11.01 -27.69 -10.67
C ARG A 373 -12.45 -28.06 -10.37
N ASN A 374 -13.11 -27.16 -9.61
CA ASN A 374 -14.52 -27.25 -9.28
C ASN A 374 -15.26 -26.00 -9.81
N PRO A 375 -16.58 -26.00 -9.90
CA PRO A 375 -17.33 -24.83 -10.34
C PRO A 375 -17.02 -23.59 -9.52
N GLY A 376 -16.47 -22.55 -10.16
CA GLY A 376 -16.13 -21.28 -9.53
C GLY A 376 -14.85 -21.27 -8.70
N VAL A 377 -14.16 -22.41 -8.51
CA VAL A 377 -12.94 -22.46 -7.69
C VAL A 377 -11.90 -23.45 -8.27
N GLU A 378 -10.64 -23.07 -8.22
CA GLU A 378 -9.50 -23.91 -8.57
C GLU A 378 -8.59 -24.05 -7.35
N TYR A 379 -8.32 -25.27 -6.90
CA TYR A 379 -7.46 -25.54 -5.77
C TYR A 379 -6.06 -25.94 -6.25
N VAL A 380 -5.05 -25.23 -5.77
CA VAL A 380 -3.64 -25.53 -6.03
C VAL A 380 -3.08 -26.27 -4.81
N ILE A 381 -2.76 -27.54 -4.97
CA ILE A 381 -2.31 -28.39 -3.88
C ILE A 381 -0.82 -28.16 -3.64
N VAL A 382 -0.48 -27.60 -2.49
CA VAL A 382 0.88 -27.17 -2.14
C VAL A 382 1.37 -27.79 -0.82
N ARG A 383 2.65 -27.69 -0.54
CA ARG A 383 3.14 -27.91 0.84
C ARG A 383 2.74 -26.70 1.69
N PRO A 384 2.46 -26.85 2.99
CA PRO A 384 2.11 -25.74 3.86
C PRO A 384 3.13 -24.57 3.81
N THR A 385 4.42 -24.90 3.71
CA THR A 385 5.52 -23.93 3.61
C THR A 385 5.55 -23.15 2.30
N ASP A 386 4.93 -23.67 1.24
CA ASP A 386 5.00 -23.07 -0.10
C ASP A 386 3.80 -22.14 -0.39
N ALA A 387 2.69 -22.28 0.36
CA ALA A 387 1.47 -21.52 0.13
C ALA A 387 1.68 -19.98 0.12
N PRO A 388 2.44 -19.37 1.06
CA PRO A 388 2.70 -17.93 1.01
C PRO A 388 3.41 -17.49 -0.27
N ALA A 389 4.37 -18.29 -0.76
CA ALA A 389 5.09 -18.00 -2.00
C ALA A 389 4.18 -18.09 -3.23
N PHE A 390 3.26 -19.08 -3.28
CA PHE A 390 2.30 -19.22 -4.38
C PHE A 390 1.35 -18.03 -4.47
N VAL A 391 0.91 -17.50 -3.33
CA VAL A 391 0.06 -16.29 -3.28
C VAL A 391 0.86 -15.06 -3.70
N SER A 392 2.03 -14.83 -3.13
CA SER A 392 2.83 -13.65 -3.44
C SER A 392 3.32 -13.61 -4.90
N LEU A 393 3.47 -14.77 -5.56
CA LEU A 393 3.81 -14.89 -6.98
C LEU A 393 2.58 -14.84 -7.91
N GLY A 394 1.36 -14.70 -7.38
CA GLY A 394 0.13 -14.67 -8.18
C GLY A 394 -0.25 -16.03 -8.79
N ALA A 395 0.33 -17.14 -8.32
CA ALA A 395 -0.04 -18.48 -8.73
C ALA A 395 -1.34 -18.95 -8.04
N ALA A 396 -1.71 -18.32 -6.93
CA ALA A 396 -2.99 -18.44 -6.26
C ALA A 396 -3.45 -17.05 -5.78
N ASP A 397 -4.75 -16.83 -5.68
CA ASP A 397 -5.35 -15.57 -5.23
C ASP A 397 -5.33 -15.47 -3.69
N CYS A 398 -5.48 -16.60 -3.01
CA CYS A 398 -5.30 -16.75 -1.57
C CYS A 398 -4.75 -18.14 -1.23
N GLY A 399 -4.38 -18.35 0.03
CA GLY A 399 -3.83 -19.63 0.47
C GLY A 399 -4.04 -19.88 1.95
N ILE A 400 -4.01 -21.15 2.33
CA ILE A 400 -4.11 -21.59 3.72
C ILE A 400 -2.77 -22.22 4.13
N CYS A 401 -2.20 -21.77 5.22
CA CYS A 401 -0.92 -22.29 5.74
C CYS A 401 -0.86 -22.20 7.25
N GLY A 402 0.13 -22.85 7.86
CA GLY A 402 0.45 -22.64 9.26
C GLY A 402 1.03 -21.26 9.52
N LYS A 403 0.78 -20.70 10.69
CA LYS A 403 1.33 -19.41 11.11
C LYS A 403 2.87 -19.37 11.11
N ASP A 404 3.49 -20.48 11.48
CA ASP A 404 4.94 -20.70 11.39
C ASP A 404 5.44 -20.54 9.94
N SER A 405 4.78 -21.20 9.00
CA SER A 405 5.11 -21.10 7.56
C SER A 405 4.97 -19.68 7.03
N LEU A 406 3.94 -18.95 7.46
CA LEU A 406 3.73 -17.54 7.08
C LEU A 406 4.87 -16.64 7.60
N LEU A 407 5.26 -16.83 8.87
CA LEU A 407 6.33 -16.04 9.50
C LEU A 407 7.73 -16.35 8.92
N GLU A 408 7.99 -17.64 8.61
CA GLU A 408 9.28 -18.07 8.02
C GLU A 408 9.44 -17.65 6.57
N ALA A 409 8.34 -17.62 5.80
CA ALA A 409 8.41 -17.33 4.37
C ALA A 409 8.82 -15.89 4.06
N GLN A 410 8.59 -14.93 4.95
CA GLN A 410 8.82 -13.49 4.74
C GLN A 410 8.27 -13.02 3.38
N SER A 411 7.15 -13.62 2.95
CA SER A 411 6.50 -13.31 1.67
C SER A 411 5.64 -12.06 1.81
N ASP A 412 5.53 -11.30 0.74
CA ASP A 412 4.64 -10.13 0.66
C ASP A 412 3.20 -10.59 0.48
N VAL A 413 2.56 -10.97 1.59
CA VAL A 413 1.18 -11.42 1.67
C VAL A 413 0.51 -10.87 2.93
N VAL A 414 -0.80 -10.64 2.86
CA VAL A 414 -1.61 -10.17 3.98
C VAL A 414 -2.28 -11.35 4.67
N GLU A 415 -2.17 -11.43 6.00
CA GLU A 415 -2.94 -12.38 6.79
C GLU A 415 -4.38 -11.84 6.95
N LEU A 416 -5.36 -12.51 6.31
CA LEU A 416 -6.76 -12.08 6.29
C LEU A 416 -7.53 -12.53 7.52
N VAL A 417 -7.30 -13.77 7.98
CA VAL A 417 -8.04 -14.39 9.08
C VAL A 417 -7.24 -15.51 9.73
N ASP A 418 -7.32 -15.61 11.04
CA ASP A 418 -6.87 -16.81 11.79
C ASP A 418 -8.03 -17.82 11.83
N LEU A 419 -7.82 -18.97 11.17
CA LEU A 419 -8.82 -20.04 11.11
C LEU A 419 -8.91 -20.86 12.41
N ALA A 420 -8.03 -20.59 13.36
CA ALA A 420 -8.01 -21.17 14.73
C ALA A 420 -7.95 -22.72 14.77
N TYR A 421 -7.34 -23.37 13.76
CA TYR A 421 -7.08 -24.81 13.75
C TYR A 421 -5.61 -25.12 13.48
N GLY A 422 -5.21 -26.40 13.63
CA GLY A 422 -3.85 -26.84 13.35
C GLY A 422 -2.83 -26.37 14.36
N ALA A 423 -3.20 -26.20 15.64
CA ALA A 423 -2.27 -25.80 16.69
C ALA A 423 -1.07 -26.77 16.77
N CYS A 424 0.13 -26.25 16.53
CA CYS A 424 1.39 -27.00 16.57
C CYS A 424 2.25 -26.50 17.72
N LEU A 425 2.69 -27.44 18.57
CA LEU A 425 3.76 -27.20 19.55
C LEU A 425 5.10 -27.55 18.88
N SER A 426 5.78 -26.53 18.37
CA SER A 426 7.16 -26.69 17.90
C SER A 426 8.11 -26.76 19.07
N LEU A 427 8.65 -27.96 19.38
CA LEU A 427 9.81 -28.12 20.24
C LEU A 427 11.07 -27.86 19.40
N ILE A 428 11.58 -26.63 19.44
CA ILE A 428 12.94 -26.36 18.96
C ILE A 428 13.89 -26.92 20.01
N HIS A 429 14.56 -28.01 19.67
CA HIS A 429 15.73 -28.44 20.39
C HIS A 429 16.89 -27.55 20.00
N ILE A 430 17.38 -26.73 20.94
CA ILE A 430 18.65 -26.00 20.84
C ILE A 430 19.78 -26.98 21.14
#